data_31f692efd34862b01ad4ddad855c889d
#
_entry.id   31f692efd34862b01ad4ddad855c889d
#
_cell.length_a   1.000
_cell.length_b   1.000
_cell.length_c   1.000
_cell.angle_alpha   90.00
_cell.angle_beta   90.00
_cell.angle_gamma   90.00
#
_symmetry.space_group_name_H-M   'P 1'
#
loop_
_entity.id
_entity.type
_entity.pdbx_description
1 polymer ?
#
loop_
_entity_poly.entity_id
_entity_poly.type
_entity_poly.pdbx_seq_one_letter_code
_entity_poly.pdbx_strand_id
1 'polypeptide(L)'
;MTKPSISIIGAGFTGLSLGYYLSKAGWQVNIYEKDAEVGGLAGSYQVEGTHLEKFYHHWFTNDQHIMDLIKDLKREDHIIVRPTRTGMYYANQFFRLSSPLDLLKFKPLNFINRIRLGFVVLAVRMVRNWKTLENITAKDWLIKICGKQGYEVVWEPLLKGKFGRYAETVSAVWFWNKLKLRGGSRGEKGKEFLAYYKGGFASLAESMVEAIQNNGGKVELNKAVAHIDAKATITFTDNSTAQADHTVITTPLPIAANLLRSACEGAYINQLEAIQYIGNVCLTLELNKSLSEIYWLNVNDPGFPFVGIIEHTNFEPTETYKGRHIVYLSKYLPTDETLYNMTPEAFYQYAIPFIQKMFPDFNQDWVIQYHVWKEPYSQPLVTKHYSQIIPGFKTPIPTVYINSMAQIYPEDRGTNYAVREGERMANDFLSGKF
;
A
#
# COMPACT_ATOMS: atom_id res chain seq x y z
N MET A 1 10.83 12.10 37.80
CA MET A 1 9.76 11.25 37.22
C MET A 1 10.42 10.33 36.24
N THR A 2 10.13 9.03 36.28
CA THR A 2 10.56 8.08 35.26
C THR A 2 9.91 8.45 33.94
N LYS A 3 10.68 8.38 32.83
CA LYS A 3 10.12 8.61 31.48
C LYS A 3 9.10 7.52 31.17
N PRO A 4 7.93 7.84 30.60
CA PRO A 4 6.98 6.82 30.16
C PRO A 4 7.63 5.94 29.09
N SER A 5 7.31 4.65 29.10
CA SER A 5 7.89 3.65 28.21
C SER A 5 6.84 3.04 27.30
N ILE A 6 7.22 2.71 26.07
CA ILE A 6 6.35 2.08 25.09
C ILE A 6 7.10 1.02 24.30
N SER A 7 6.44 -0.12 24.12
CA SER A 7 6.82 -1.19 23.20
C SER A 7 5.96 -1.12 21.93
N ILE A 8 6.58 -1.10 20.76
CA ILE A 8 5.90 -1.07 19.46
C ILE A 8 6.25 -2.35 18.70
N ILE A 9 5.23 -3.09 18.26
CA ILE A 9 5.40 -4.34 17.53
C ILE A 9 5.16 -4.08 16.05
N GLY A 10 6.24 -4.18 15.27
CA GLY A 10 6.31 -3.89 13.84
C GLY A 10 7.00 -2.57 13.52
N ALA A 11 8.03 -2.63 12.68
CA ALA A 11 8.80 -1.49 12.16
C ALA A 11 8.36 -1.08 10.75
N GLY A 12 7.06 -1.20 10.42
CA GLY A 12 6.45 -0.54 9.27
C GLY A 12 6.28 0.96 9.51
N PHE A 13 5.85 1.72 8.50
CA PHE A 13 5.74 3.19 8.59
C PHE A 13 4.83 3.68 9.72
N THR A 14 3.80 2.93 10.13
CA THR A 14 2.97 3.27 11.31
C THR A 14 3.79 3.19 12.61
N GLY A 15 4.49 2.06 12.82
CA GLY A 15 5.28 1.85 14.02
C GLY A 15 6.47 2.79 14.12
N LEU A 16 7.18 3.02 13.00
CA LEU A 16 8.29 3.97 12.93
C LEU A 16 7.83 5.40 13.18
N SER A 17 6.69 5.82 12.62
CA SER A 17 6.13 7.16 12.83
C SER A 17 5.73 7.37 14.29
N LEU A 18 5.00 6.42 14.88
CA LEU A 18 4.65 6.44 16.30
C LEU A 18 5.90 6.53 17.17
N GLY A 19 6.90 5.68 16.91
CA GLY A 19 8.16 5.67 17.66
C GLY A 19 8.96 6.95 17.52
N TYR A 20 8.98 7.54 16.32
CA TYR A 20 9.65 8.83 16.08
C TYR A 20 9.05 9.96 16.92
N TYR A 21 7.73 10.17 16.83
CA TYR A 21 7.09 11.27 17.55
C TYR A 21 7.14 11.10 19.07
N LEU A 22 7.01 9.88 19.58
CA LEU A 22 7.12 9.64 21.02
C LEU A 22 8.56 9.76 21.52
N SER A 23 9.56 9.23 20.79
CA SER A 23 10.98 9.38 21.17
C SER A 23 11.40 10.86 21.16
N LYS A 24 10.95 11.64 20.17
CA LYS A 24 11.15 13.08 20.08
C LYS A 24 10.54 13.84 21.27
N ALA A 25 9.41 13.33 21.80
CA ALA A 25 8.78 13.85 23.01
C ALA A 25 9.42 13.33 24.33
N GLY A 26 10.48 12.54 24.25
CA GLY A 26 11.26 12.08 25.40
C GLY A 26 10.79 10.77 26.03
N TRP A 27 9.87 10.03 25.38
CA TRP A 27 9.47 8.68 25.83
C TRP A 27 10.60 7.67 25.61
N GLN A 28 10.62 6.63 26.43
CA GLN A 28 11.47 5.45 26.20
C GLN A 28 10.78 4.51 25.20
N VAL A 29 11.23 4.52 23.96
CA VAL A 29 10.63 3.76 22.85
C VAL A 29 11.46 2.52 22.55
N ASN A 30 10.80 1.35 22.48
CA ASN A 30 11.38 0.11 21.98
C ASN A 30 10.51 -0.43 20.82
N ILE A 31 11.08 -0.60 19.64
CA ILE A 31 10.39 -1.15 18.47
C ILE A 31 10.97 -2.55 18.20
N TYR A 32 10.10 -3.53 18.01
CA TYR A 32 10.47 -4.93 17.72
C TYR A 32 9.98 -5.32 16.32
N GLU A 33 10.89 -5.74 15.46
CA GLU A 33 10.61 -6.18 14.10
C GLU A 33 11.10 -7.63 13.91
N LYS A 34 10.24 -8.46 13.31
CA LYS A 34 10.56 -9.87 13.04
C LYS A 34 11.59 -10.06 11.92
N ASP A 35 11.60 -9.13 10.96
CA ASP A 35 12.47 -9.19 9.78
C ASP A 35 13.83 -8.52 10.05
N ALA A 36 14.78 -8.78 9.17
CA ALA A 36 16.13 -8.18 9.23
C ALA A 36 16.15 -6.72 8.76
N GLU A 37 15.03 -6.21 8.23
CA GLU A 37 14.91 -4.87 7.67
C GLU A 37 13.61 -4.19 8.14
N VAL A 38 13.63 -2.87 8.16
CA VAL A 38 12.44 -2.04 8.47
C VAL A 38 11.64 -1.71 7.20
N GLY A 39 10.45 -1.13 7.37
CA GLY A 39 9.63 -0.63 6.26
C GLY A 39 8.33 -1.41 6.02
N GLY A 40 8.21 -2.64 6.52
CA GLY A 40 7.01 -3.47 6.38
C GLY A 40 6.64 -3.71 4.90
N LEU A 41 5.41 -3.34 4.48
CA LEU A 41 4.97 -3.48 3.08
C LEU A 41 5.78 -2.64 2.07
N ALA A 42 6.49 -1.61 2.52
CA ALA A 42 7.42 -0.83 1.71
C ALA A 42 8.87 -1.29 1.89
N GLY A 43 9.08 -2.51 2.41
CA GLY A 43 10.38 -3.14 2.50
C GLY A 43 11.03 -3.35 1.13
N SER A 44 12.35 -3.37 1.10
CA SER A 44 13.17 -3.36 -0.11
C SER A 44 14.05 -4.60 -0.27
N TYR A 45 14.75 -4.64 -1.35
CA TYR A 45 15.92 -5.50 -1.60
C TYR A 45 16.97 -4.68 -2.35
N GLN A 46 18.16 -5.24 -2.53
CA GLN A 46 19.26 -4.53 -3.16
C GLN A 46 19.35 -4.84 -4.66
N VAL A 47 19.38 -3.79 -5.48
CA VAL A 47 19.73 -3.84 -6.91
C VAL A 47 20.96 -2.98 -7.13
N GLU A 48 22.07 -3.59 -7.50
CA GLU A 48 23.35 -2.91 -7.76
C GLU A 48 23.83 -1.99 -6.61
N GLY A 49 23.48 -2.33 -5.36
CA GLY A 49 23.83 -1.57 -4.16
C GLY A 49 22.86 -0.43 -3.82
N THR A 50 21.71 -0.36 -4.51
CA THR A 50 20.65 0.61 -4.23
C THR A 50 19.40 -0.12 -3.76
N HIS A 51 18.67 0.43 -2.78
CA HIS A 51 17.40 -0.11 -2.36
C HIS A 51 16.35 0.02 -3.46
N LEU A 52 15.58 -1.05 -3.65
CA LEU A 52 14.42 -1.10 -4.50
C LEU A 52 13.29 -1.80 -3.75
N GLU A 53 12.10 -1.24 -3.71
CA GLU A 53 10.96 -1.83 -3.02
C GLU A 53 10.56 -3.17 -3.63
N LYS A 54 10.20 -4.14 -2.78
CA LYS A 54 9.66 -5.45 -3.20
C LYS A 54 8.34 -5.32 -3.95
N PHE A 55 7.58 -4.27 -3.64
CA PHE A 55 6.34 -3.87 -4.29
C PHE A 55 6.46 -2.42 -4.70
N TYR A 56 6.02 -2.04 -5.89
CA TYR A 56 6.14 -0.68 -6.41
C TYR A 56 5.48 0.35 -5.49
N HIS A 57 6.19 1.43 -5.20
CA HIS A 57 5.74 2.54 -4.37
C HIS A 57 6.05 3.89 -5.01
N HIS A 58 5.19 4.85 -4.77
CA HIS A 58 5.37 6.27 -5.02
C HIS A 58 4.38 7.05 -4.16
N TRP A 59 4.58 8.34 -4.02
CA TRP A 59 3.61 9.26 -3.42
C TRP A 59 2.97 10.16 -4.47
N PHE A 60 1.76 10.59 -4.17
CA PHE A 60 1.19 11.75 -4.82
C PHE A 60 1.80 13.03 -4.23
N THR A 61 1.90 14.09 -5.03
CA THR A 61 2.50 15.37 -4.55
C THR A 61 1.67 16.05 -3.46
N ASN A 62 0.44 15.60 -3.24
CA ASN A 62 -0.47 16.03 -2.18
C ASN A 62 -0.55 15.06 -0.98
N ASP A 63 0.35 14.11 -0.87
CA ASP A 63 0.49 13.21 0.29
C ASP A 63 1.19 13.95 1.43
N GLN A 64 0.46 14.86 2.09
CA GLN A 64 1.01 15.87 2.99
C GLN A 64 1.69 15.28 4.23
N HIS A 65 1.12 14.24 4.86
CA HIS A 65 1.66 13.67 6.10
C HIS A 65 3.08 13.13 5.95
N ILE A 66 3.36 12.46 4.81
CA ILE A 66 4.71 11.97 4.55
C ILE A 66 5.68 13.11 4.22
N MET A 67 5.22 14.16 3.51
CA MET A 67 6.02 15.33 3.22
C MET A 67 6.37 16.12 4.49
N ASP A 68 5.41 16.26 5.41
CA ASP A 68 5.61 16.92 6.70
C ASP A 68 6.60 16.11 7.58
N LEU A 69 6.50 14.78 7.60
CA LEU A 69 7.46 13.92 8.29
C LEU A 69 8.88 14.09 7.71
N ILE A 70 9.04 14.06 6.38
CA ILE A 70 10.35 14.23 5.73
C ILE A 70 10.95 15.60 6.08
N LYS A 71 10.13 16.64 6.10
CA LYS A 71 10.53 17.98 6.54
C LYS A 71 10.94 18.00 8.01
N ASP A 72 10.19 17.33 8.87
CA ASP A 72 10.50 17.26 10.32
C ASP A 72 11.82 16.49 10.57
N LEU A 73 12.14 15.52 9.72
CA LEU A 73 13.42 14.82 9.70
C LEU A 73 14.55 15.65 9.06
N LYS A 74 14.27 16.84 8.49
CA LYS A 74 15.20 17.71 7.76
C LYS A 74 15.87 17.01 6.57
N ARG A 75 15.05 16.32 5.77
CA ARG A 75 15.46 15.53 4.60
C ARG A 75 14.72 15.94 3.32
N GLU A 76 14.25 17.18 3.20
CA GLU A 76 13.48 17.67 2.03
C GLU A 76 14.26 17.57 0.73
N ASP A 77 15.58 17.68 0.77
CA ASP A 77 16.50 17.53 -0.34
C ASP A 77 16.54 16.11 -0.95
N HIS A 78 15.94 15.14 -0.25
CA HIS A 78 15.75 13.77 -0.73
C HIS A 78 14.43 13.57 -1.47
N ILE A 79 13.53 14.56 -1.50
CA ILE A 79 12.26 14.45 -2.23
C ILE A 79 12.51 14.64 -3.72
N ILE A 80 12.12 13.66 -4.50
CA ILE A 80 12.17 13.67 -5.96
C ILE A 80 10.76 13.82 -6.48
N VAL A 81 10.50 14.82 -7.35
CA VAL A 81 9.21 15.02 -8.02
C VAL A 81 9.42 15.00 -9.53
N ARG A 82 8.74 14.08 -10.22
CA ARG A 82 8.89 13.92 -11.67
C ARG A 82 7.56 13.72 -12.38
N PRO A 83 7.45 14.14 -13.64
CA PRO A 83 6.28 13.83 -14.46
C PRO A 83 6.27 12.34 -14.82
N THR A 84 5.09 11.74 -14.83
CA THR A 84 4.91 10.33 -15.19
C THR A 84 3.91 10.18 -16.33
N ARG A 85 4.00 9.04 -17.04
CA ARG A 85 3.04 8.64 -18.07
C ARG A 85 2.23 7.46 -17.58
N THR A 86 0.91 7.62 -17.57
CA THR A 86 -0.04 6.55 -17.24
C THR A 86 -0.77 6.10 -18.49
N GLY A 87 -0.86 4.80 -18.70
CA GLY A 87 -1.55 4.17 -19.82
C GLY A 87 -2.54 3.11 -19.39
N MET A 88 -3.30 2.61 -20.36
CA MET A 88 -4.19 1.46 -20.22
C MET A 88 -3.97 0.52 -21.42
N TYR A 89 -3.88 -0.77 -21.14
CA TYR A 89 -3.92 -1.82 -22.15
C TYR A 89 -5.31 -2.49 -22.15
N TYR A 90 -5.99 -2.46 -23.30
CA TYR A 90 -7.32 -3.05 -23.47
C TYR A 90 -7.55 -3.40 -24.96
N ALA A 91 -8.22 -4.51 -25.24
CA ALA A 91 -8.50 -4.97 -26.59
C ALA A 91 -7.22 -5.07 -27.47
N ASN A 92 -6.14 -5.58 -26.90
CA ASN A 92 -4.81 -5.70 -27.51
C ASN A 92 -4.22 -4.36 -28.00
N GLN A 93 -4.58 -3.24 -27.37
CA GLN A 93 -4.12 -1.89 -27.73
C GLN A 93 -3.76 -1.07 -26.50
N PHE A 94 -2.83 -0.15 -26.68
CA PHE A 94 -2.47 0.84 -25.68
C PHE A 94 -3.33 2.10 -25.83
N PHE A 95 -3.90 2.57 -24.74
CA PHE A 95 -4.68 3.80 -24.67
C PHE A 95 -4.10 4.74 -23.64
N ARG A 96 -4.22 6.03 -23.91
CA ARG A 96 -3.99 7.08 -22.93
C ARG A 96 -5.34 7.58 -22.43
N LEU A 97 -5.52 7.72 -21.13
CA LEU A 97 -6.75 8.23 -20.51
C LEU A 97 -6.41 9.33 -19.48
N SER A 98 -5.53 10.25 -19.86
CA SER A 98 -5.03 11.32 -18.98
C SER A 98 -5.79 12.64 -19.16
N SER A 99 -6.51 12.83 -20.26
CA SER A 99 -7.19 14.08 -20.58
C SER A 99 -8.63 13.85 -21.07
N PRO A 100 -9.51 14.89 -21.05
CA PRO A 100 -10.83 14.81 -21.65
C PRO A 100 -10.81 14.45 -23.14
N LEU A 101 -9.79 14.90 -23.88
CA LEU A 101 -9.61 14.57 -25.30
C LEU A 101 -9.24 13.10 -25.50
N ASP A 102 -8.43 12.52 -24.61
CA ASP A 102 -8.11 11.09 -24.67
C ASP A 102 -9.40 10.27 -24.44
N LEU A 103 -10.24 10.70 -23.51
CA LEU A 103 -11.53 10.05 -23.24
C LEU A 103 -12.48 10.12 -24.43
N LEU A 104 -12.55 11.26 -25.12
CA LEU A 104 -13.37 11.40 -26.32
C LEU A 104 -12.87 10.52 -27.49
N LYS A 105 -11.56 10.24 -27.55
CA LYS A 105 -10.94 9.35 -28.54
C LYS A 105 -11.01 7.85 -28.15
N PHE A 106 -11.49 7.53 -26.95
CA PHE A 106 -11.50 6.15 -26.46
C PHE A 106 -12.59 5.31 -27.16
N LYS A 107 -12.23 4.72 -28.30
CA LYS A 107 -13.12 3.95 -29.18
C LYS A 107 -13.84 2.75 -28.53
N PRO A 108 -13.28 2.05 -27.50
CA PRO A 108 -14.00 0.95 -26.85
C PRO A 108 -15.35 1.35 -26.21
N LEU A 109 -15.59 2.65 -25.97
CA LEU A 109 -16.87 3.17 -25.54
C LEU A 109 -17.62 3.88 -26.68
N ASN A 110 -18.95 3.74 -26.71
CA ASN A 110 -19.78 4.60 -27.56
C ASN A 110 -19.73 6.06 -27.07
N PHE A 111 -20.11 7.00 -27.92
CA PHE A 111 -19.96 8.44 -27.64
C PHE A 111 -20.69 8.88 -26.36
N ILE A 112 -21.92 8.40 -26.14
CA ILE A 112 -22.72 8.74 -24.95
C ILE A 112 -21.99 8.28 -23.68
N ASN A 113 -21.47 7.06 -23.68
CA ASN A 113 -20.77 6.51 -22.51
C ASN A 113 -19.41 7.17 -22.26
N ARG A 114 -18.73 7.71 -23.29
CA ARG A 114 -17.54 8.57 -23.09
C ARG A 114 -17.89 9.83 -22.30
N ILE A 115 -18.99 10.50 -22.63
CA ILE A 115 -19.48 11.68 -21.90
C ILE A 115 -19.86 11.29 -20.47
N ARG A 116 -20.64 10.21 -20.29
CA ARG A 116 -21.03 9.71 -18.96
C ARG A 116 -19.83 9.35 -18.09
N LEU A 117 -18.77 8.78 -18.67
CA LEU A 117 -17.55 8.46 -17.93
C LEU A 117 -16.87 9.74 -17.39
N GLY A 118 -16.95 10.85 -18.12
CA GLY A 118 -16.49 12.16 -17.65
C GLY A 118 -17.25 12.66 -16.41
N PHE A 119 -18.54 12.31 -16.27
CA PHE A 119 -19.33 12.66 -15.08
C PHE A 119 -18.88 11.95 -13.81
N VAL A 120 -18.14 10.85 -13.89
CA VAL A 120 -17.58 10.19 -12.70
C VAL A 120 -16.69 11.17 -11.91
N VAL A 121 -15.88 11.97 -12.60
CA VAL A 121 -15.02 12.97 -11.95
C VAL A 121 -15.83 14.02 -11.20
N LEU A 122 -16.95 14.47 -11.80
CA LEU A 122 -17.86 15.41 -11.15
C LEU A 122 -18.56 14.78 -9.95
N ALA A 123 -19.06 13.55 -10.10
CA ALA A 123 -19.72 12.81 -9.02
C ALA A 123 -18.80 12.64 -7.80
N VAL A 124 -17.50 12.33 -8.03
CA VAL A 124 -16.50 12.24 -6.96
C VAL A 124 -16.39 13.55 -6.18
N ARG A 125 -16.39 14.70 -6.88
CA ARG A 125 -16.29 16.04 -6.25
C ARG A 125 -17.56 16.44 -5.51
N MET A 126 -18.73 15.94 -5.92
CA MET A 126 -20.02 16.25 -5.30
C MET A 126 -20.24 15.50 -3.97
N VAL A 127 -19.54 14.41 -3.72
CA VAL A 127 -19.66 13.69 -2.47
C VAL A 127 -19.02 14.48 -1.33
N ARG A 128 -19.86 15.13 -0.51
CA ARG A 128 -19.44 15.88 0.68
C ARG A 128 -19.32 15.00 1.92
N ASN A 129 -20.18 13.99 2.02
CA ASN A 129 -20.18 13.05 3.15
C ASN A 129 -20.06 11.62 2.61
N TRP A 130 -18.89 11.03 2.79
CA TRP A 130 -18.58 9.67 2.34
C TRP A 130 -19.47 8.59 2.99
N LYS A 131 -20.02 8.84 4.19
CA LYS A 131 -20.91 7.90 4.88
C LYS A 131 -22.15 7.54 4.05
N THR A 132 -22.59 8.43 3.14
CA THR A 132 -23.68 8.14 2.21
C THR A 132 -23.34 7.05 1.19
N LEU A 133 -22.06 6.75 1.00
CA LEU A 133 -21.59 5.71 0.09
C LEU A 133 -21.35 4.35 0.78
N GLU A 134 -21.42 4.26 2.11
CA GLU A 134 -21.15 3.03 2.84
C GLU A 134 -22.16 1.90 2.55
N ASN A 135 -23.36 2.26 2.13
CA ASN A 135 -24.44 1.31 1.86
C ASN A 135 -24.43 0.74 0.44
N ILE A 136 -23.56 1.26 -0.44
CA ILE A 136 -23.54 0.91 -1.85
C ILE A 136 -22.19 0.32 -2.25
N THR A 137 -22.20 -0.64 -3.19
CA THR A 137 -20.97 -1.20 -3.75
C THR A 137 -20.35 -0.25 -4.78
N ALA A 138 -19.04 -0.39 -5.03
CA ALA A 138 -18.36 0.34 -6.09
C ALA A 138 -19.01 0.06 -7.46
N LYS A 139 -19.38 -1.21 -7.74
CA LYS A 139 -20.09 -1.62 -8.95
C LYS A 139 -21.39 -0.84 -9.15
N ASP A 140 -22.28 -0.87 -8.16
CA ASP A 140 -23.60 -0.25 -8.27
C ASP A 140 -23.50 1.28 -8.40
N TRP A 141 -22.59 1.89 -7.62
CA TRP A 141 -22.35 3.32 -7.68
C TRP A 141 -21.81 3.77 -9.05
N LEU A 142 -20.84 3.03 -9.61
CA LEU A 142 -20.28 3.33 -10.93
C LEU A 142 -21.26 3.11 -12.07
N ILE A 143 -22.03 2.02 -12.05
CA ILE A 143 -23.07 1.76 -13.06
C ILE A 143 -24.11 2.90 -13.05
N LYS A 144 -24.51 3.38 -11.88
CA LYS A 144 -25.44 4.50 -11.75
C LYS A 144 -24.91 5.77 -12.41
N ILE A 145 -23.61 6.05 -12.32
CA ILE A 145 -23.01 7.28 -12.85
C ILE A 145 -22.64 7.13 -14.33
N CYS A 146 -21.78 6.16 -14.67
CA CYS A 146 -21.22 6.04 -16.01
C CYS A 146 -21.90 4.99 -16.91
N GLY A 147 -22.94 4.31 -16.39
CA GLY A 147 -23.66 3.27 -17.11
C GLY A 147 -22.90 1.94 -17.18
N LYS A 148 -23.64 0.89 -17.57
CA LYS A 148 -23.13 -0.49 -17.61
C LYS A 148 -21.88 -0.62 -18.48
N GLN A 149 -21.91 -0.13 -19.72
CA GLN A 149 -20.76 -0.21 -20.63
C GLN A 149 -19.53 0.55 -20.08
N GLY A 150 -19.72 1.72 -19.48
CA GLY A 150 -18.62 2.49 -18.86
C GLY A 150 -18.00 1.72 -17.70
N TYR A 151 -18.81 1.02 -16.91
CA TYR A 151 -18.35 0.16 -15.84
C TYR A 151 -17.58 -1.06 -16.40
N GLU A 152 -18.17 -1.84 -17.30
CA GLU A 152 -17.64 -3.10 -17.83
C GLU A 152 -16.29 -2.91 -18.59
N VAL A 153 -16.12 -1.81 -19.31
CA VAL A 153 -14.92 -1.56 -20.10
C VAL A 153 -13.79 -0.94 -19.28
N VAL A 154 -14.12 -0.03 -18.33
CA VAL A 154 -13.09 0.76 -17.66
C VAL A 154 -12.83 0.29 -16.24
N TRP A 155 -13.88 0.07 -15.45
CA TRP A 155 -13.76 -0.09 -14.00
C TRP A 155 -13.82 -1.54 -13.53
N GLU A 156 -14.65 -2.36 -14.14
CA GLU A 156 -14.76 -3.77 -13.79
C GLU A 156 -13.44 -4.53 -13.93
N PRO A 157 -12.66 -4.36 -15.03
CA PRO A 157 -11.37 -5.03 -15.14
C PRO A 157 -10.39 -4.63 -14.02
N LEU A 158 -10.38 -3.35 -13.63
CA LEU A 158 -9.54 -2.87 -12.52
C LEU A 158 -10.01 -3.44 -11.17
N LEU A 159 -11.32 -3.47 -10.91
CA LEU A 159 -11.87 -4.06 -9.69
C LEU A 159 -11.62 -5.57 -9.64
N LYS A 160 -11.89 -6.29 -10.73
CA LYS A 160 -11.61 -7.75 -10.83
C LYS A 160 -10.13 -8.04 -10.75
N GLY A 161 -9.29 -7.23 -11.41
CA GLY A 161 -7.85 -7.37 -11.37
C GLY A 161 -7.29 -7.21 -9.96
N LYS A 162 -7.82 -6.24 -9.19
CA LYS A 162 -7.37 -5.97 -7.81
C LYS A 162 -8.02 -6.88 -6.77
N PHE A 163 -9.33 -7.15 -6.87
CA PHE A 163 -10.09 -7.82 -5.80
C PHE A 163 -10.56 -9.23 -6.16
N GLY A 164 -10.30 -9.71 -7.40
CA GLY A 164 -10.66 -11.05 -7.82
C GLY A 164 -12.15 -11.35 -7.58
N ARG A 165 -12.44 -12.45 -6.92
CA ARG A 165 -13.80 -12.89 -6.54
C ARG A 165 -14.54 -11.89 -5.63
N TYR A 166 -13.85 -10.99 -4.96
CA TYR A 166 -14.45 -9.99 -4.07
C TYR A 166 -14.78 -8.66 -4.75
N ALA A 167 -14.53 -8.51 -6.06
CA ALA A 167 -14.70 -7.25 -6.79
C ALA A 167 -16.11 -6.63 -6.64
N GLU A 168 -17.15 -7.48 -6.54
CA GLU A 168 -18.53 -7.03 -6.41
C GLU A 168 -18.95 -6.63 -4.98
N THR A 169 -18.13 -6.95 -3.97
CA THR A 169 -18.38 -6.60 -2.55
C THR A 169 -17.70 -5.32 -2.12
N VAL A 170 -16.77 -4.80 -2.92
CA VAL A 170 -16.00 -3.59 -2.61
C VAL A 170 -16.91 -2.38 -2.43
N SER A 171 -16.69 -1.63 -1.34
CA SER A 171 -17.46 -0.42 -1.02
C SER A 171 -17.20 0.71 -2.03
N ALA A 172 -18.26 1.47 -2.33
CA ALA A 172 -18.13 2.71 -3.10
C ALA A 172 -17.23 3.75 -2.41
N VAL A 173 -17.12 3.73 -1.09
CA VAL A 173 -16.23 4.62 -0.33
C VAL A 173 -14.78 4.43 -0.74
N TRP A 174 -14.31 3.16 -0.80
CA TRP A 174 -12.95 2.85 -1.22
C TRP A 174 -12.66 3.38 -2.62
N PHE A 175 -13.58 3.12 -3.56
CA PHE A 175 -13.40 3.52 -4.95
C PHE A 175 -13.45 5.06 -5.13
N TRP A 176 -14.41 5.71 -4.47
CA TRP A 176 -14.51 7.16 -4.44
C TRP A 176 -13.23 7.82 -3.93
N ASN A 177 -12.68 7.31 -2.83
CA ASN A 177 -11.44 7.84 -2.27
C ASN A 177 -10.26 7.74 -3.24
N LYS A 178 -10.11 6.59 -3.93
CA LYS A 178 -9.10 6.41 -4.97
C LYS A 178 -9.18 7.45 -6.09
N LEU A 179 -10.39 7.72 -6.56
CA LEU A 179 -10.59 8.73 -7.60
C LEU A 179 -10.35 10.17 -7.09
N LYS A 180 -10.73 10.45 -5.84
CA LYS A 180 -10.51 11.75 -5.19
C LYS A 180 -9.02 12.07 -5.08
N LEU A 181 -8.22 11.11 -4.60
CA LEU A 181 -6.77 11.27 -4.44
C LEU A 181 -6.08 11.54 -5.79
N ARG A 182 -6.38 10.74 -6.81
CA ARG A 182 -5.83 10.94 -8.16
C ARG A 182 -6.21 12.28 -8.78
N GLY A 183 -7.36 12.83 -8.43
CA GLY A 183 -7.79 14.15 -8.92
C GLY A 183 -6.95 15.30 -8.39
N GLY A 184 -6.30 15.13 -7.23
CA GLY A 184 -5.47 16.15 -6.57
C GLY A 184 -4.01 16.22 -7.04
N SER A 185 -3.50 15.18 -7.71
CA SER A 185 -2.09 15.10 -8.15
C SER A 185 -1.82 15.61 -9.57
N ARG A 186 -2.85 16.12 -10.26
CA ARG A 186 -2.71 16.64 -11.63
C ARG A 186 -2.26 18.09 -11.59
N GLY A 187 -1.04 18.34 -12.09
CA GLY A 187 -0.50 19.68 -12.30
C GLY A 187 -1.07 20.37 -13.54
N GLU A 188 -0.50 21.54 -13.87
CA GLU A 188 -0.84 22.30 -15.06
C GLU A 188 -0.74 21.45 -16.34
N LYS A 189 -1.69 21.64 -17.26
CA LYS A 189 -1.82 20.90 -18.54
C LYS A 189 -2.10 19.39 -18.39
N GLY A 190 -2.63 18.92 -17.22
CA GLY A 190 -3.04 17.53 -17.03
C GLY A 190 -1.90 16.52 -16.94
N LYS A 191 -0.65 16.96 -16.76
CA LYS A 191 0.47 16.07 -16.46
C LYS A 191 0.34 15.57 -15.02
N GLU A 192 0.50 14.27 -14.82
CA GLU A 192 0.60 13.66 -13.49
C GLU A 192 2.04 13.80 -12.99
N PHE A 193 2.21 14.31 -11.79
CA PHE A 193 3.49 14.34 -11.09
C PHE A 193 3.41 13.43 -9.89
N LEU A 194 4.43 12.62 -9.70
CA LEU A 194 4.58 11.74 -8.55
C LEU A 194 5.84 12.12 -7.77
N ALA A 195 5.84 11.75 -6.50
CA ALA A 195 6.96 11.97 -5.63
C ALA A 195 7.58 10.63 -5.19
N TYR A 196 8.87 10.66 -4.92
CA TYR A 196 9.65 9.53 -4.47
C TYR A 196 10.75 10.01 -3.50
N TYR A 197 11.39 9.11 -2.78
CA TYR A 197 12.50 9.43 -1.90
C TYR A 197 13.82 8.93 -2.51
N LYS A 198 14.85 9.76 -2.51
CA LYS A 198 16.17 9.40 -2.99
C LYS A 198 16.72 8.21 -2.20
N GLY A 199 17.02 7.13 -2.89
CA GLY A 199 17.44 5.87 -2.27
C GLY A 199 16.27 4.96 -1.85
N GLY A 200 15.02 5.29 -2.23
CA GLY A 200 13.84 4.47 -1.98
C GLY A 200 13.21 4.67 -0.61
N PHE A 201 12.09 4.00 -0.38
CA PHE A 201 11.34 4.07 0.88
C PHE A 201 12.12 3.47 2.06
N ALA A 202 13.00 2.51 1.79
CA ALA A 202 13.89 1.96 2.82
C ALA A 202 14.79 3.03 3.40
N SER A 203 15.39 3.91 2.58
CA SER A 203 16.25 4.99 3.05
C SER A 203 15.50 6.01 3.92
N LEU A 204 14.22 6.22 3.65
CA LEU A 204 13.37 7.02 4.55
C LEU A 204 13.13 6.28 5.88
N ALA A 205 12.80 4.98 5.83
CA ALA A 205 12.60 4.17 7.04
C ALA A 205 13.87 4.13 7.90
N GLU A 206 15.05 3.99 7.29
CA GLU A 206 16.35 4.06 7.96
C GLU A 206 16.61 5.43 8.60
N SER A 207 16.24 6.53 7.91
CA SER A 207 16.34 7.88 8.47
C SER A 207 15.42 8.05 9.70
N MET A 208 14.25 7.41 9.71
CA MET A 208 13.38 7.38 10.89
C MET A 208 14.00 6.58 12.04
N VAL A 209 14.61 5.42 11.75
CA VAL A 209 15.33 4.61 12.75
C VAL A 209 16.47 5.41 13.37
N GLU A 210 17.28 6.07 12.54
CA GLU A 210 18.36 6.95 13.00
C GLU A 210 17.83 8.03 13.96
N ALA A 211 16.74 8.70 13.58
CA ALA A 211 16.15 9.73 14.40
C ALA A 211 15.61 9.19 15.75
N ILE A 212 14.98 8.01 15.75
CA ILE A 212 14.48 7.34 16.97
C ILE A 212 15.65 7.01 17.88
N GLN A 213 16.76 6.46 17.34
CA GLN A 213 17.95 6.08 18.10
C GLN A 213 18.66 7.33 18.67
N ASN A 214 18.77 8.40 17.89
CA ASN A 214 19.33 9.67 18.33
C ASN A 214 18.51 10.30 19.49
N ASN A 215 17.22 10.03 19.55
CA ASN A 215 16.34 10.43 20.66
C ASN A 215 16.41 9.46 21.87
N GLY A 216 17.24 8.39 21.79
CA GLY A 216 17.41 7.39 22.85
C GLY A 216 16.46 6.21 22.79
N GLY A 217 15.67 6.06 21.72
CA GLY A 217 14.85 4.87 21.46
C GLY A 217 15.68 3.72 20.91
N LYS A 218 15.07 2.53 20.83
CA LYS A 218 15.69 1.31 20.29
C LYS A 218 14.81 0.70 19.21
N VAL A 219 15.45 0.15 18.17
CA VAL A 219 14.80 -0.66 17.13
C VAL A 219 15.55 -1.98 17.05
N GLU A 220 14.87 -3.07 17.39
CA GLU A 220 15.42 -4.41 17.42
C GLU A 220 14.86 -5.23 16.25
N LEU A 221 15.71 -5.57 15.31
CA LEU A 221 15.42 -6.42 14.15
C LEU A 221 15.61 -7.91 14.51
N ASN A 222 15.07 -8.81 13.69
CA ASN A 222 15.07 -10.26 13.95
C ASN A 222 14.49 -10.61 15.34
N LYS A 223 13.57 -9.78 15.84
CA LYS A 223 12.96 -9.88 17.16
C LYS A 223 11.45 -10.15 17.04
N ALA A 224 11.12 -11.38 16.68
CA ALA A 224 9.73 -11.80 16.48
C ALA A 224 9.00 -11.99 17.81
N VAL A 225 7.82 -11.37 17.96
CA VAL A 225 6.93 -11.57 19.10
C VAL A 225 6.14 -12.86 18.89
N ALA A 226 6.13 -13.75 19.90
CA ALA A 226 5.35 -14.98 19.91
C ALA A 226 3.94 -14.76 20.45
N HIS A 227 3.78 -14.08 21.58
CA HIS A 227 2.48 -13.73 22.17
C HIS A 227 2.61 -12.59 23.18
N ILE A 228 1.47 -12.03 23.57
CA ILE A 228 1.31 -11.03 24.64
C ILE A 228 0.30 -11.61 25.64
N ASP A 229 0.68 -11.65 26.91
CA ASP A 229 -0.18 -12.15 27.97
C ASP A 229 -1.16 -11.11 28.52
N ALA A 230 -2.06 -11.51 29.43
CA ALA A 230 -3.05 -10.64 30.05
C ALA A 230 -2.44 -9.53 30.95
N LYS A 231 -1.16 -9.63 31.29
CA LYS A 231 -0.39 -8.61 32.03
C LYS A 231 0.40 -7.69 31.10
N ALA A 232 0.14 -7.75 29.79
CA ALA A 232 0.87 -7.04 28.75
C ALA A 232 2.36 -7.41 28.67
N THR A 233 2.77 -8.60 29.14
CA THR A 233 4.13 -9.09 28.95
C THR A 233 4.28 -9.60 27.54
N ILE A 234 5.25 -9.08 26.81
CA ILE A 234 5.62 -9.53 25.48
C ILE A 234 6.59 -10.69 25.61
N THR A 235 6.28 -11.83 25.00
CA THR A 235 7.18 -12.98 24.88
C THR A 235 7.64 -13.11 23.44
N PHE A 236 8.94 -13.18 23.24
CA PHE A 236 9.54 -13.35 21.91
C PHE A 236 9.72 -14.83 21.56
N THR A 237 9.99 -15.12 20.29
CA THR A 237 10.22 -16.51 19.81
C THR A 237 11.48 -17.14 20.37
N ASP A 238 12.41 -16.35 20.88
CA ASP A 238 13.61 -16.80 21.61
C ASP A 238 13.38 -17.00 23.12
N ASN A 239 12.11 -16.95 23.58
CA ASN A 239 11.66 -17.03 24.97
C ASN A 239 12.10 -15.88 25.89
N SER A 240 12.77 -14.87 25.38
CA SER A 240 13.00 -13.63 26.14
C SER A 240 11.69 -12.85 26.29
N THR A 241 11.63 -11.94 27.26
CA THR A 241 10.44 -11.15 27.53
C THR A 241 10.75 -9.67 27.60
N ALA A 242 9.74 -8.85 27.32
CA ALA A 242 9.78 -7.41 27.53
C ALA A 242 8.46 -6.91 28.13
N GLN A 243 8.54 -5.78 28.84
CA GLN A 243 7.39 -5.07 29.37
C GLN A 243 7.63 -3.56 29.32
N ALA A 244 6.57 -2.80 29.08
CA ALA A 244 6.58 -1.34 29.07
C ALA A 244 5.25 -0.83 29.67
N ASP A 245 5.17 0.49 29.95
CA ASP A 245 3.92 1.08 30.43
C ASP A 245 2.79 0.93 29.40
N HIS A 246 3.15 0.96 28.10
CA HIS A 246 2.21 0.77 26.98
C HIS A 246 2.80 -0.16 25.91
N THR A 247 1.93 -0.87 25.19
CA THR A 247 2.29 -1.70 24.05
C THR A 247 1.38 -1.37 22.88
N VAL A 248 1.94 -1.15 21.67
CA VAL A 248 1.17 -0.90 20.46
C VAL A 248 1.53 -1.95 19.39
N ILE A 249 0.53 -2.67 18.90
CA ILE A 249 0.65 -3.63 17.80
C ILE A 249 0.32 -2.92 16.49
N THR A 250 1.30 -2.83 15.57
CA THR A 250 1.11 -2.18 14.26
C THR A 250 1.07 -3.16 13.10
N THR A 251 0.97 -4.45 13.40
CA THR A 251 0.89 -5.52 12.41
C THR A 251 -0.51 -5.62 11.77
N PRO A 252 -0.67 -6.39 10.66
CA PRO A 252 -2.00 -6.77 10.18
C PRO A 252 -2.87 -7.41 11.27
N LEU A 253 -4.18 -7.17 11.23
CA LEU A 253 -5.11 -7.62 12.29
C LEU A 253 -5.09 -9.13 12.53
N PRO A 254 -4.97 -10.03 11.52
CA PRO A 254 -4.85 -11.48 11.80
C PRO A 254 -3.59 -11.85 12.58
N ILE A 255 -2.49 -11.12 12.37
CA ILE A 255 -1.27 -11.30 13.16
C ILE A 255 -1.51 -10.80 14.59
N ALA A 256 -2.10 -9.61 14.76
CA ALA A 256 -2.47 -9.09 16.07
C ALA A 256 -3.40 -10.05 16.83
N ALA A 257 -4.38 -10.64 16.15
CA ALA A 257 -5.26 -11.67 16.72
C ALA A 257 -4.46 -12.87 17.28
N ASN A 258 -3.48 -13.36 16.51
CA ASN A 258 -2.62 -14.45 16.96
C ASN A 258 -1.78 -14.08 18.19
N LEU A 259 -1.22 -12.87 18.22
CA LEU A 259 -0.43 -12.39 19.35
C LEU A 259 -1.25 -12.26 20.65
N LEU A 260 -2.54 -11.97 20.54
CA LEU A 260 -3.45 -11.73 21.66
C LEU A 260 -4.33 -12.94 22.01
N ARG A 261 -4.26 -14.03 21.26
CA ARG A 261 -5.20 -15.17 21.37
C ARG A 261 -5.21 -15.82 22.74
N SER A 262 -4.08 -15.87 23.44
CA SER A 262 -3.99 -16.45 24.78
C SER A 262 -4.48 -15.53 25.89
N ALA A 263 -4.67 -14.25 25.60
CA ALA A 263 -4.96 -13.20 26.60
C ALA A 263 -6.32 -12.51 26.43
N CYS A 264 -6.97 -12.70 25.28
CA CYS A 264 -8.25 -12.07 24.97
C CYS A 264 -9.35 -13.09 24.69
N GLU A 265 -10.59 -12.73 25.00
CA GLU A 265 -11.76 -13.57 24.72
C GLU A 265 -11.98 -13.77 23.21
N GLY A 266 -12.58 -14.90 22.83
CA GLY A 266 -12.83 -15.29 21.45
C GLY A 266 -13.63 -14.25 20.65
N ALA A 267 -14.56 -13.55 21.29
CA ALA A 267 -15.34 -12.49 20.63
C ALA A 267 -14.45 -11.35 20.08
N TYR A 268 -13.45 -10.91 20.84
CA TYR A 268 -12.51 -9.87 20.38
C TYR A 268 -11.59 -10.42 19.28
N ILE A 269 -11.08 -11.62 19.44
CA ILE A 269 -10.25 -12.27 18.41
C ILE A 269 -11.03 -12.42 17.10
N ASN A 270 -12.29 -12.86 17.15
CA ASN A 270 -13.15 -12.96 15.98
C ASN A 270 -13.38 -11.59 15.31
N GLN A 271 -13.47 -10.50 16.08
CA GLN A 271 -13.57 -9.16 15.52
C GLN A 271 -12.31 -8.78 14.71
N LEU A 272 -11.12 -9.10 15.20
CA LEU A 272 -9.87 -8.84 14.49
C LEU A 272 -9.77 -9.69 13.21
N GLU A 273 -10.25 -10.92 13.23
CA GLU A 273 -10.23 -11.85 12.11
C GLU A 273 -11.36 -11.62 11.09
N ALA A 274 -12.41 -10.86 11.45
CA ALA A 274 -13.52 -10.55 10.55
C ALA A 274 -13.11 -9.72 9.34
N ILE A 275 -12.04 -8.93 9.45
CA ILE A 275 -11.52 -8.15 8.34
C ILE A 275 -10.69 -9.05 7.43
N GLN A 276 -11.23 -9.29 6.25
CA GLN A 276 -10.55 -10.08 5.22
C GLN A 276 -9.45 -9.25 4.54
N TYR A 277 -8.43 -9.96 4.06
CA TYR A 277 -7.33 -9.38 3.30
C TYR A 277 -7.17 -10.07 1.96
N ILE A 278 -6.61 -9.34 1.02
CA ILE A 278 -6.15 -9.87 -0.25
C ILE A 278 -4.63 -9.80 -0.27
N GLY A 279 -4.01 -10.90 -0.71
CA GLY A 279 -2.59 -10.97 -0.92
C GLY A 279 -2.16 -10.25 -2.21
N ASN A 280 -0.87 -10.09 -2.38
CA ASN A 280 -0.24 -9.62 -3.60
C ASN A 280 0.91 -10.55 -3.99
N VAL A 281 1.02 -10.82 -5.27
CA VAL A 281 2.21 -11.40 -5.91
C VAL A 281 2.76 -10.38 -6.88
N CYS A 282 4.02 -10.05 -6.74
CA CYS A 282 4.70 -9.09 -7.59
C CYS A 282 5.94 -9.73 -8.20
N LEU A 283 5.96 -9.83 -9.54
CA LEU A 283 7.16 -10.18 -10.30
C LEU A 283 7.91 -8.89 -10.61
N THR A 284 9.15 -8.81 -10.17
CA THR A 284 10.08 -7.74 -10.55
C THR A 284 11.06 -8.29 -11.57
N LEU A 285 11.19 -7.62 -12.69
CA LEU A 285 12.15 -7.91 -13.74
C LEU A 285 13.22 -6.82 -13.76
N GLU A 286 14.48 -7.24 -13.83
CA GLU A 286 15.63 -6.41 -14.12
C GLU A 286 16.06 -6.70 -15.55
N LEU A 287 15.92 -5.70 -16.42
CA LEU A 287 16.10 -5.85 -17.86
C LEU A 287 17.29 -5.04 -18.37
N ASN A 288 17.87 -5.45 -19.49
CA ASN A 288 18.88 -4.68 -20.22
C ASN A 288 18.25 -3.70 -21.25
N LYS A 289 16.92 -3.72 -21.44
CA LYS A 289 16.17 -2.84 -22.32
C LYS A 289 14.83 -2.47 -21.72
N SER A 290 14.33 -1.28 -22.05
CA SER A 290 12.99 -0.80 -21.69
C SER A 290 11.91 -1.57 -22.42
N LEU A 291 10.76 -1.80 -21.79
CA LEU A 291 9.55 -2.32 -22.42
C LEU A 291 8.76 -1.22 -23.10
N SER A 292 8.68 -0.02 -22.49
CA SER A 292 7.87 1.10 -22.98
C SER A 292 8.28 2.43 -22.34
N GLU A 293 7.67 3.52 -22.82
CA GLU A 293 7.80 4.84 -22.17
C GLU A 293 6.75 5.09 -21.07
N ILE A 294 5.95 4.07 -20.71
CA ILE A 294 4.85 4.19 -19.75
C ILE A 294 5.37 3.80 -18.37
N TYR A 295 5.25 4.70 -17.40
CA TYR A 295 5.56 4.39 -16.01
C TYR A 295 4.51 3.44 -15.40
N TRP A 296 3.22 3.80 -15.51
CA TRP A 296 2.11 3.03 -14.95
C TRP A 296 1.15 2.57 -16.03
N LEU A 297 1.12 1.29 -16.30
CA LEU A 297 0.22 0.68 -17.28
C LEU A 297 -0.85 -0.14 -16.55
N ASN A 298 -2.11 0.32 -16.59
CA ASN A 298 -3.25 -0.48 -16.16
C ASN A 298 -3.55 -1.54 -17.21
N VAL A 299 -3.64 -2.79 -16.81
CA VAL A 299 -3.97 -3.91 -17.71
C VAL A 299 -5.45 -4.24 -17.52
N ASN A 300 -6.28 -3.75 -18.46
CA ASN A 300 -7.73 -3.92 -18.42
C ASN A 300 -8.23 -5.05 -19.36
N ASP A 301 -7.33 -5.65 -20.11
CA ASP A 301 -7.70 -6.73 -21.04
C ASP A 301 -8.03 -8.01 -20.25
N PRO A 302 -9.26 -8.57 -20.38
CA PRO A 302 -9.62 -9.81 -19.72
C PRO A 302 -8.71 -10.96 -20.17
N GLY A 303 -8.26 -11.78 -19.23
CA GLY A 303 -7.36 -12.91 -19.51
C GLY A 303 -5.88 -12.61 -19.30
N PHE A 304 -5.49 -11.36 -19.03
CA PHE A 304 -4.16 -11.06 -18.50
C PHE A 304 -4.13 -11.25 -16.98
N PRO A 305 -3.07 -11.86 -16.43
CA PRO A 305 -2.99 -12.17 -15.02
C PRO A 305 -2.65 -10.94 -14.16
N PHE A 306 -2.11 -9.88 -14.76
CA PHE A 306 -1.63 -8.70 -14.04
C PHE A 306 -2.67 -7.58 -14.08
N VAL A 307 -2.79 -6.83 -12.99
CA VAL A 307 -3.63 -5.62 -12.91
C VAL A 307 -2.85 -4.37 -13.33
N GLY A 308 -1.52 -4.41 -13.21
CA GLY A 308 -0.65 -3.31 -13.57
C GLY A 308 0.75 -3.78 -13.89
N ILE A 309 1.36 -3.09 -14.84
CA ILE A 309 2.78 -3.17 -15.17
C ILE A 309 3.37 -1.79 -14.88
N ILE A 310 4.37 -1.73 -14.03
CA ILE A 310 5.01 -0.48 -13.64
C ILE A 310 6.47 -0.55 -14.07
N GLU A 311 6.84 0.20 -15.09
CA GLU A 311 8.23 0.36 -15.49
C GLU A 311 8.85 1.48 -14.66
N HIS A 312 9.39 1.09 -13.51
CA HIS A 312 9.90 1.99 -12.47
C HIS A 312 10.96 2.95 -13.02
N THR A 313 11.78 2.49 -13.94
CA THR A 313 12.85 3.28 -14.55
C THR A 313 12.39 4.30 -15.60
N ASN A 314 11.09 4.40 -15.86
CA ASN A 314 10.47 5.56 -16.49
C ASN A 314 10.12 6.70 -15.50
N PHE A 315 10.43 6.49 -14.22
CA PHE A 315 10.26 7.45 -13.13
C PHE A 315 11.59 7.69 -12.41
N GLU A 316 12.25 6.65 -11.88
CA GLU A 316 13.60 6.72 -11.33
C GLU A 316 14.61 6.34 -12.42
N PRO A 317 15.68 7.14 -12.69
CA PRO A 317 16.59 6.91 -13.81
C PRO A 317 17.31 5.56 -13.70
N THR A 318 17.63 4.97 -14.87
CA THR A 318 18.36 3.71 -14.95
C THR A 318 19.75 3.79 -14.31
N GLU A 319 20.37 4.97 -14.29
CA GLU A 319 21.66 5.24 -13.65
C GLU A 319 21.65 4.86 -12.16
N THR A 320 20.50 5.02 -11.48
CA THR A 320 20.29 4.59 -10.09
C THR A 320 20.54 3.09 -9.94
N TYR A 321 20.26 2.31 -10.97
CA TYR A 321 20.39 0.85 -11.01
C TYR A 321 21.45 0.37 -12.01
N LYS A 322 22.50 1.18 -12.23
CA LYS A 322 23.63 0.90 -13.14
C LYS A 322 23.20 0.49 -14.55
N GLY A 323 22.19 1.15 -15.08
CA GLY A 323 21.70 0.93 -16.44
C GLY A 323 20.63 -0.17 -16.58
N ARG A 324 20.21 -0.81 -15.48
CA ARG A 324 19.10 -1.78 -15.53
C ARG A 324 17.75 -1.08 -15.64
N HIS A 325 16.87 -1.64 -16.42
CA HIS A 325 15.46 -1.27 -16.49
C HIS A 325 14.67 -2.13 -15.52
N ILE A 326 13.88 -1.51 -14.65
CA ILE A 326 13.13 -2.19 -13.59
C ILE A 326 11.65 -2.20 -13.95
N VAL A 327 11.05 -3.39 -13.98
CA VAL A 327 9.65 -3.58 -14.32
C VAL A 327 8.95 -4.43 -13.26
N TYR A 328 7.87 -3.93 -12.70
CA TYR A 328 6.99 -4.68 -11.81
C TYR A 328 5.74 -5.14 -12.54
N LEU A 329 5.38 -6.41 -12.35
CA LEU A 329 4.11 -6.98 -12.76
C LEU A 329 3.35 -7.43 -11.51
N SER A 330 2.27 -6.74 -11.20
CA SER A 330 1.54 -6.94 -9.95
C SER A 330 0.20 -7.62 -10.15
N LYS A 331 -0.09 -8.56 -9.25
CA LYS A 331 -1.37 -9.25 -9.15
C LYS A 331 -1.84 -9.30 -7.70
N TYR A 332 -3.03 -8.75 -7.45
CA TYR A 332 -3.74 -8.96 -6.19
C TYR A 332 -4.65 -10.18 -6.32
N LEU A 333 -4.62 -11.07 -5.34
CA LEU A 333 -5.44 -12.29 -5.33
C LEU A 333 -5.56 -12.87 -3.92
N PRO A 334 -6.60 -13.68 -3.64
CA PRO A 334 -6.68 -14.51 -2.44
C PRO A 334 -5.49 -15.47 -2.33
N THR A 335 -5.04 -15.71 -1.11
CA THR A 335 -3.84 -16.55 -0.85
C THR A 335 -4.08 -18.04 -1.08
N ASP A 336 -5.34 -18.47 -1.21
CA ASP A 336 -5.75 -19.83 -1.55
C ASP A 336 -5.76 -20.12 -3.07
N GLU A 337 -5.54 -19.10 -3.92
CA GLU A 337 -5.46 -19.30 -5.37
C GLU A 337 -4.13 -19.94 -5.79
N THR A 338 -4.18 -20.81 -6.82
CA THR A 338 -3.02 -21.51 -7.36
C THR A 338 -1.88 -20.56 -7.75
N LEU A 339 -2.22 -19.42 -8.35
CA LEU A 339 -1.24 -18.45 -8.80
C LEU A 339 -0.44 -17.84 -7.62
N TYR A 340 -1.07 -17.66 -6.44
CA TYR A 340 -0.36 -17.20 -5.23
C TYR A 340 0.66 -18.23 -4.75
N ASN A 341 0.35 -19.52 -4.92
CA ASN A 341 1.14 -20.63 -4.39
C ASN A 341 2.22 -21.16 -5.37
N MET A 342 2.30 -20.59 -6.59
CA MET A 342 3.35 -20.96 -7.55
C MET A 342 4.75 -20.67 -6.98
N THR A 343 5.72 -21.50 -7.38
CA THR A 343 7.14 -21.17 -7.13
C THR A 343 7.54 -19.91 -7.92
N PRO A 344 8.60 -19.18 -7.53
CA PRO A 344 9.10 -18.04 -8.29
C PRO A 344 9.34 -18.35 -9.75
N GLU A 345 9.96 -19.51 -10.04
CA GLU A 345 10.21 -19.96 -11.40
C GLU A 345 8.92 -20.20 -12.18
N ALA A 346 7.96 -20.94 -11.60
CA ALA A 346 6.68 -21.22 -12.27
C ALA A 346 5.89 -19.94 -12.54
N PHE A 347 5.94 -18.96 -11.63
CA PHE A 347 5.29 -17.66 -11.81
C PHE A 347 5.96 -16.83 -12.92
N TYR A 348 7.28 -16.83 -12.97
CA TYR A 348 8.04 -16.16 -14.03
C TYR A 348 7.70 -16.77 -15.40
N GLN A 349 7.77 -18.09 -15.56
CA GLN A 349 7.44 -18.77 -16.81
C GLN A 349 5.97 -18.56 -17.22
N TYR A 350 5.06 -18.52 -16.26
CA TYR A 350 3.66 -18.17 -16.50
C TYR A 350 3.48 -16.75 -17.03
N ALA A 351 4.29 -15.80 -16.57
CA ALA A 351 4.18 -14.38 -16.93
C ALA A 351 4.68 -14.06 -18.35
N ILE A 352 5.74 -14.75 -18.82
CA ILE A 352 6.45 -14.46 -20.07
C ILE A 352 5.55 -14.38 -21.30
N PRO A 353 4.66 -15.34 -21.58
CA PRO A 353 3.79 -15.27 -22.77
C PRO A 353 2.89 -14.03 -22.81
N PHE A 354 2.46 -13.54 -21.65
CA PHE A 354 1.64 -12.33 -21.55
C PHE A 354 2.45 -11.06 -21.80
N ILE A 355 3.70 -11.02 -21.35
CA ILE A 355 4.62 -9.92 -21.65
C ILE A 355 4.90 -9.88 -23.14
N GLN A 356 5.23 -11.01 -23.78
CA GLN A 356 5.47 -11.11 -25.22
C GLN A 356 4.25 -10.72 -26.04
N LYS A 357 3.05 -11.11 -25.60
CA LYS A 357 1.80 -10.74 -26.27
C LYS A 357 1.57 -9.22 -26.22
N MET A 358 1.91 -8.58 -25.10
CA MET A 358 1.73 -7.13 -24.90
C MET A 358 2.85 -6.32 -25.57
N PHE A 359 4.06 -6.80 -25.52
CA PHE A 359 5.27 -6.18 -26.05
C PHE A 359 5.96 -7.15 -27.02
N PRO A 360 5.57 -7.15 -28.31
CA PRO A 360 6.06 -8.15 -29.28
C PRO A 360 7.58 -8.16 -29.47
N ASP A 361 8.25 -7.04 -29.23
CA ASP A 361 9.72 -6.93 -29.34
C ASP A 361 10.45 -7.52 -28.12
N PHE A 362 9.71 -7.84 -27.04
CA PHE A 362 10.32 -8.39 -25.83
C PHE A 362 10.90 -9.78 -26.09
N ASN A 363 12.18 -9.95 -25.70
CA ASN A 363 12.89 -11.23 -25.70
C ASN A 363 13.31 -11.56 -24.26
N GLN A 364 13.22 -12.84 -23.88
CA GLN A 364 13.70 -13.33 -22.58
C GLN A 364 15.17 -13.03 -22.32
N ASP A 365 16.00 -12.93 -23.37
CA ASP A 365 17.42 -12.52 -23.26
C ASP A 365 17.61 -11.11 -22.71
N TRP A 366 16.53 -10.29 -22.64
CA TRP A 366 16.58 -8.99 -21.97
C TRP A 366 16.58 -9.11 -20.45
N VAL A 367 16.14 -10.26 -19.90
CA VAL A 367 16.03 -10.48 -18.47
C VAL A 367 17.38 -10.80 -17.87
N ILE A 368 17.93 -9.87 -17.09
CA ILE A 368 19.17 -10.04 -16.33
C ILE A 368 18.90 -10.87 -15.08
N GLN A 369 17.81 -10.49 -14.37
CA GLN A 369 17.39 -11.13 -13.12
C GLN A 369 15.89 -10.92 -12.93
N TYR A 370 15.26 -11.78 -12.12
CA TYR A 370 13.89 -11.62 -11.69
C TYR A 370 13.71 -12.01 -10.23
N HIS A 371 12.69 -11.43 -9.58
CA HIS A 371 12.27 -11.75 -8.23
C HIS A 371 10.75 -11.89 -8.17
N VAL A 372 10.25 -12.77 -7.32
CA VAL A 372 8.81 -12.92 -7.05
C VAL A 372 8.57 -12.69 -5.56
N TRP A 373 7.90 -11.61 -5.26
CA TRP A 373 7.55 -11.20 -3.90
C TRP A 373 6.09 -11.54 -3.61
N LYS A 374 5.81 -11.98 -2.40
CA LYS A 374 4.46 -12.34 -1.96
C LYS A 374 4.18 -11.72 -0.60
N GLU A 375 2.97 -11.15 -0.46
CA GLU A 375 2.50 -10.61 0.81
C GLU A 375 1.04 -11.01 1.02
N PRO A 376 0.73 -11.80 2.07
CA PRO A 376 -0.63 -12.30 2.30
C PRO A 376 -1.60 -11.21 2.77
N TYR A 377 -1.12 -10.21 3.50
CA TYR A 377 -1.94 -9.15 4.08
C TYR A 377 -1.71 -7.81 3.36
N SER A 378 -1.68 -7.82 2.03
CA SER A 378 -1.34 -6.64 1.25
C SER A 378 -2.43 -5.58 1.22
N GLN A 379 -3.72 -5.96 1.24
CA GLN A 379 -4.84 -5.04 1.15
C GLN A 379 -6.03 -5.53 1.99
N PRO A 380 -6.48 -4.77 2.99
CA PRO A 380 -7.77 -5.03 3.65
C PRO A 380 -8.91 -4.89 2.65
N LEU A 381 -9.89 -5.78 2.72
CA LEU A 381 -11.08 -5.74 1.87
C LEU A 381 -12.12 -4.78 2.46
N VAL A 382 -12.18 -3.59 1.90
CA VAL A 382 -13.15 -2.55 2.32
C VAL A 382 -14.52 -2.85 1.70
N THR A 383 -15.40 -3.49 2.48
CA THR A 383 -16.78 -3.82 2.10
C THR A 383 -17.77 -2.73 2.52
N LYS A 384 -19.06 -2.92 2.23
CA LYS A 384 -20.11 -2.05 2.77
C LYS A 384 -20.08 -2.05 4.30
N HIS A 385 -20.43 -0.92 4.92
CA HIS A 385 -20.47 -0.74 6.38
C HIS A 385 -19.13 -1.01 7.09
N TYR A 386 -18.02 -0.79 6.39
CA TYR A 386 -16.70 -1.08 6.91
C TYR A 386 -16.40 -0.33 8.23
N SER A 387 -16.89 0.89 8.40
CA SER A 387 -16.73 1.67 9.65
C SER A 387 -17.32 0.98 10.88
N GLN A 388 -18.27 0.06 10.71
CA GLN A 388 -18.93 -0.66 11.82
C GLN A 388 -18.14 -1.90 12.27
N ILE A 389 -17.26 -2.42 11.42
CA ILE A 389 -16.47 -3.65 11.70
C ILE A 389 -15.01 -3.35 12.06
N ILE A 390 -14.52 -2.15 11.77
CA ILE A 390 -13.15 -1.74 12.15
C ILE A 390 -13.02 -1.78 13.67
N PRO A 391 -12.01 -2.50 14.24
CA PRO A 391 -11.75 -2.45 15.67
C PRO A 391 -11.28 -1.07 16.11
N GLY A 392 -11.57 -0.67 17.35
CA GLY A 392 -10.98 0.50 17.98
C GLY A 392 -9.48 0.31 18.25
N PHE A 393 -8.80 1.37 18.70
CA PHE A 393 -7.38 1.27 19.07
C PHE A 393 -7.15 0.50 20.37
N LYS A 394 -8.08 0.56 21.34
CA LYS A 394 -7.96 -0.11 22.64
C LYS A 394 -8.29 -1.61 22.50
N THR A 395 -7.45 -2.45 23.09
CA THR A 395 -7.74 -3.88 23.26
C THR A 395 -8.41 -4.14 24.63
N PRO A 396 -8.88 -5.37 24.90
CA PRO A 396 -9.33 -5.73 26.25
C PRO A 396 -8.23 -5.67 27.32
N ILE A 397 -6.94 -5.67 26.93
CA ILE A 397 -5.82 -5.50 27.86
C ILE A 397 -5.55 -3.99 28.02
N PRO A 398 -5.67 -3.41 29.23
CA PRO A 398 -5.73 -1.96 29.43
C PRO A 398 -4.58 -1.13 28.84
N THR A 399 -3.38 -1.71 28.77
CA THR A 399 -2.17 -1.02 28.30
C THR A 399 -1.72 -1.46 26.90
N VAL A 400 -2.54 -2.28 26.23
CA VAL A 400 -2.25 -2.78 24.88
C VAL A 400 -3.20 -2.18 23.86
N TYR A 401 -2.64 -1.71 22.76
CA TYR A 401 -3.36 -1.02 21.69
C TYR A 401 -3.02 -1.64 20.34
N ILE A 402 -3.90 -1.40 19.34
CA ILE A 402 -3.67 -1.79 17.94
C ILE A 402 -3.75 -0.55 17.07
N ASN A 403 -2.79 -0.39 16.17
CA ASN A 403 -2.79 0.64 15.11
C ASN A 403 -2.39 0.00 13.77
N SER A 404 -3.34 -0.66 13.14
CA SER A 404 -3.16 -1.43 11.90
C SER A 404 -3.64 -0.64 10.68
N MET A 405 -3.06 -0.94 9.52
CA MET A 405 -3.49 -0.36 8.25
C MET A 405 -4.98 -0.60 7.92
N ALA A 406 -5.61 -1.64 8.48
CA ALA A 406 -7.03 -1.90 8.31
C ALA A 406 -7.93 -0.86 9.03
N GLN A 407 -7.37 -0.09 9.96
CA GLN A 407 -8.06 0.99 10.64
C GLN A 407 -8.00 2.33 9.88
N ILE A 408 -7.22 2.39 8.79
CA ILE A 408 -7.19 3.55 7.89
C ILE A 408 -8.49 3.56 7.08
N TYR A 409 -9.36 4.52 7.38
CA TYR A 409 -10.66 4.67 6.71
C TYR A 409 -11.20 6.10 6.92
N PRO A 410 -11.83 6.77 5.94
CA PRO A 410 -12.29 6.26 4.63
C PRO A 410 -11.20 6.22 3.55
N GLU A 411 -9.98 6.62 3.88
CA GLU A 411 -8.87 6.56 2.94
C GLU A 411 -8.45 5.10 2.69
N ASP A 412 -7.72 4.89 1.60
CA ASP A 412 -7.07 3.62 1.34
C ASP A 412 -5.70 3.58 2.03
N ARG A 413 -5.26 2.40 2.38
CA ARG A 413 -3.95 2.17 2.98
C ARG A 413 -2.83 2.76 2.11
N GLY A 414 -1.77 3.25 2.73
CA GLY A 414 -0.58 3.80 2.07
C GLY A 414 0.37 4.39 3.11
N THR A 415 1.63 4.59 2.76
CA THR A 415 2.64 5.10 3.69
C THR A 415 2.29 6.48 4.24
N ASN A 416 1.68 7.35 3.42
CA ASN A 416 1.19 8.66 3.87
C ASN A 416 0.20 8.54 5.04
N TYR A 417 -0.75 7.62 4.95
CA TYR A 417 -1.75 7.42 6.01
C TYR A 417 -1.22 6.59 7.17
N ALA A 418 -0.25 5.71 6.91
CA ALA A 418 0.47 5.01 7.97
C ALA A 418 1.21 5.99 8.88
N VAL A 419 1.87 7.00 8.29
CA VAL A 419 2.51 8.09 9.04
C VAL A 419 1.48 8.89 9.83
N ARG A 420 0.35 9.29 9.21
CA ARG A 420 -0.73 9.99 9.90
C ARG A 420 -1.24 9.24 11.13
N GLU A 421 -1.51 7.95 11.00
CA GLU A 421 -2.04 7.18 12.13
C GLU A 421 -1.01 6.98 13.23
N GLY A 422 0.28 6.84 12.88
CA GLY A 422 1.36 6.81 13.87
C GLY A 422 1.48 8.14 14.63
N GLU A 423 1.49 9.27 13.93
CA GLU A 423 1.50 10.61 14.50
C GLU A 423 0.27 10.87 15.36
N ARG A 424 -0.94 10.54 14.85
CA ARG A 424 -2.20 10.70 15.59
C ARG A 424 -2.17 9.94 16.90
N MET A 425 -1.73 8.69 16.90
CA MET A 425 -1.63 7.88 18.10
C MET A 425 -0.58 8.43 19.07
N ALA A 426 0.55 8.93 18.59
CA ALA A 426 1.52 9.63 19.43
C ALA A 426 0.89 10.84 20.14
N ASN A 427 0.15 11.67 19.41
CA ASN A 427 -0.56 12.82 19.97
C ASN A 427 -1.63 12.40 20.99
N ASP A 428 -2.33 11.30 20.79
CA ASP A 428 -3.31 10.75 21.74
C ASP A 428 -2.61 10.31 23.05
N PHE A 429 -1.42 9.70 22.98
CA PHE A 429 -0.60 9.40 24.18
C PHE A 429 -0.10 10.65 24.89
N LEU A 430 0.45 11.60 24.14
CA LEU A 430 0.99 12.84 24.69
C LEU A 430 -0.08 13.73 25.36
N SER A 431 -1.32 13.64 24.90
CA SER A 431 -2.46 14.36 25.49
C SER A 431 -3.14 13.61 26.65
N GLY A 432 -2.67 12.42 27.00
CA GLY A 432 -3.25 11.60 28.08
C GLY A 432 -4.63 11.00 27.76
N LYS A 433 -4.94 10.80 26.49
CA LYS A 433 -6.19 10.19 26.03
C LYS A 433 -6.21 8.67 26.22
N PHE A 434 -5.04 8.04 26.32
CA PHE A 434 -4.85 6.61 26.54
C PHE A 434 -4.38 6.29 27.95
#